data_093d0500cf52a54b09314dd299f792c3
#
_entry.id   093d0500cf52a54b09314dd299f792c3
#
_cell.length_a   1.000
_cell.length_b   1.000
_cell.length_c   1.000
_cell.angle_alpha   90.00
_cell.angle_beta   90.00
_cell.angle_gamma   90.00
#
_symmetry.space_group_name_H-M   'P 1'
#
loop_
_entity.id
_entity.type
_entity.pdbx_description
1 polymer ?
#
loop_
_entity_poly.entity_id
_entity_poly.type
_entity_poly.pdbx_seq_one_letter_code
_entity_poly.pdbx_strand_id
1 'polypeptide(L)'
;SYHNRSLALYASLGFEVREPISTMQGKPIQETIPGRSVRTATESDIESCNAICKAVHGHDRNGELRDSIKQGSAKVVLHGYKITGYTCGLTYFNHSVGLTNDDLKALISSATGDYYGGPGILIPTRNTQLFRWCLNNGLRLVQQLILMTIGLYNEPAGSYMPSILY
;
A
#
# COMPACT_ATOMS: atom_id res chain seq x y z
N SER A 1 0.74 4.81 -15.17
CA SER A 1 -0.01 4.94 -16.44
C SER A 1 -1.12 3.89 -16.51
N TYR A 2 -2.29 4.22 -17.03
CA TYR A 2 -3.42 3.29 -17.21
C TYR A 2 -3.98 3.30 -18.65
N HIS A 3 -3.37 4.06 -19.52
CA HIS A 3 -3.84 4.22 -20.90
C HIS A 3 -2.70 4.02 -21.87
N ASN A 4 -2.92 3.29 -22.99
CA ASN A 4 -1.88 2.99 -23.96
C ASN A 4 -1.14 4.24 -24.49
N ARG A 5 -1.88 5.33 -24.74
CA ARG A 5 -1.27 6.61 -25.17
C ARG A 5 -0.37 7.21 -24.10
N SER A 6 -0.79 7.15 -22.82
CA SER A 6 0.03 7.64 -21.70
C SER A 6 1.25 6.76 -21.49
N LEU A 7 1.12 5.44 -21.63
CA LEU A 7 2.25 4.52 -21.55
C LEU A 7 3.29 4.83 -22.62
N ALA A 8 2.86 4.97 -23.89
CA ALA A 8 3.73 5.31 -24.99
C ALA A 8 4.40 6.68 -24.81
N LEU A 9 3.65 7.68 -24.35
CA LEU A 9 4.18 9.02 -24.05
C LEU A 9 5.26 8.97 -22.98
N TYR A 10 4.98 8.35 -21.84
CA TYR A 10 5.97 8.28 -20.76
C TYR A 10 7.20 7.46 -21.17
N ALA A 11 7.02 6.37 -21.90
CA ALA A 11 8.14 5.62 -22.44
C ALA A 11 9.00 6.46 -23.38
N SER A 12 8.40 7.28 -24.26
CA SER A 12 9.15 8.19 -25.16
C SER A 12 9.89 9.30 -24.42
N LEU A 13 9.46 9.63 -23.18
CA LEU A 13 10.14 10.58 -22.31
C LEU A 13 11.22 9.93 -21.41
N GLY A 14 11.50 8.65 -21.59
CA GLY A 14 12.52 7.91 -20.85
C GLY A 14 12.06 7.25 -19.54
N PHE A 15 10.74 7.20 -19.30
CA PHE A 15 10.22 6.40 -18.18
C PHE A 15 10.27 4.91 -18.53
N GLU A 16 10.68 4.12 -17.55
CA GLU A 16 10.74 2.66 -17.65
C GLU A 16 9.57 2.01 -16.91
N VAL A 17 9.00 0.98 -17.49
CA VAL A 17 7.98 0.14 -16.86
C VAL A 17 8.61 -0.65 -15.71
N ARG A 18 7.99 -0.62 -14.52
CA ARG A 18 8.42 -1.39 -13.36
C ARG A 18 7.50 -2.58 -13.11
N GLU A 19 6.23 -2.32 -12.84
CA GLU A 19 5.28 -3.40 -12.62
C GLU A 19 3.82 -2.97 -12.86
N PRO A 20 2.93 -3.95 -13.13
CA PRO A 20 1.50 -3.70 -13.16
C PRO A 20 0.94 -3.54 -11.73
N ILE A 21 0.04 -2.58 -11.57
CA ILE A 21 -0.66 -2.27 -10.31
C ILE A 21 -2.16 -2.43 -10.55
N SER A 22 -2.81 -3.18 -9.67
CA SER A 22 -4.25 -3.43 -9.70
C SER A 22 -4.98 -2.49 -8.73
N THR A 23 -5.93 -1.70 -9.23
CA THR A 23 -6.87 -0.99 -8.37
C THR A 23 -7.98 -1.94 -7.97
N MET A 24 -8.09 -2.21 -6.66
CA MET A 24 -9.04 -3.17 -6.10
C MET A 24 -10.11 -2.43 -5.30
N GLN A 25 -11.37 -2.72 -5.57
CA GLN A 25 -12.52 -2.10 -4.87
C GLN A 25 -13.56 -3.15 -4.48
N GLY A 26 -14.25 -2.89 -3.39
CA GLY A 26 -15.31 -3.72 -2.83
C GLY A 26 -15.64 -3.33 -1.40
N LYS A 27 -16.49 -4.11 -0.76
CA LYS A 27 -16.69 -3.96 0.68
C LYS A 27 -15.40 -4.24 1.41
N PRO A 28 -15.07 -3.47 2.47
CA PRO A 28 -13.89 -3.74 3.29
C PRO A 28 -13.86 -5.18 3.79
N ILE A 29 -12.73 -5.81 3.60
CA ILE A 29 -12.49 -7.18 4.08
C ILE A 29 -12.47 -7.14 5.61
N GLN A 30 -13.18 -8.06 6.26
CA GLN A 30 -13.26 -8.19 7.70
C GLN A 30 -12.69 -9.54 8.12
N GLU A 31 -11.38 -9.70 7.97
CA GLU A 31 -10.67 -10.95 8.30
C GLU A 31 -9.70 -10.73 9.47
N THR A 32 -9.72 -11.63 10.43
CA THR A 32 -8.74 -11.64 11.51
C THR A 32 -7.48 -12.37 11.06
N ILE A 33 -6.37 -11.67 11.02
CA ILE A 33 -5.07 -12.27 10.64
C ILE A 33 -4.36 -12.75 11.92
N PRO A 34 -4.10 -14.06 12.05
CA PRO A 34 -3.50 -14.61 13.25
C PRO A 34 -2.17 -13.95 13.61
N GLY A 35 -2.01 -13.61 14.89
CA GLY A 35 -0.80 -12.98 15.40
C GLY A 35 -0.61 -11.52 15.00
N ARG A 36 -1.60 -10.90 14.36
CA ARG A 36 -1.58 -9.47 14.01
C ARG A 36 -2.65 -8.69 14.76
N SER A 37 -2.28 -7.48 15.20
CA SER A 37 -3.21 -6.49 15.73
C SER A 37 -2.98 -5.14 15.06
N VAL A 38 -4.04 -4.36 14.88
CA VAL A 38 -3.97 -3.06 14.22
C VAL A 38 -4.53 -1.99 15.14
N ARG A 39 -3.82 -0.86 15.25
CA ARG A 39 -4.29 0.32 15.98
C ARG A 39 -3.96 1.60 15.21
N THR A 40 -4.59 2.69 15.59
CA THR A 40 -4.22 4.02 15.11
C THR A 40 -2.75 4.32 15.44
N ALA A 41 -2.05 4.91 14.50
CA ALA A 41 -0.68 5.33 14.66
C ALA A 41 -0.61 6.63 15.48
N THR A 42 0.48 6.78 16.22
CA THR A 42 0.81 7.97 17.01
C THR A 42 2.18 8.52 16.61
N GLU A 43 2.52 9.72 17.06
CA GLU A 43 3.84 10.30 16.77
C GLU A 43 5.01 9.44 17.29
N SER A 44 4.81 8.70 18.38
CA SER A 44 5.84 7.79 18.91
C SER A 44 6.14 6.59 17.99
N ASP A 45 5.29 6.30 17.02
CA ASP A 45 5.47 5.19 16.07
C ASP A 45 6.28 5.57 14.84
N ILE A 46 6.53 6.87 14.62
CA ILE A 46 7.15 7.40 13.39
C ILE A 46 8.51 6.76 13.12
N GLU A 47 9.35 6.63 14.13
CA GLU A 47 10.69 6.05 13.96
C GLU A 47 10.61 4.60 13.49
N SER A 48 9.77 3.78 14.11
CA SER A 48 9.55 2.39 13.73
C SER A 48 8.96 2.27 12.32
N CYS A 49 8.00 3.11 11.96
CA CYS A 49 7.40 3.13 10.62
C CYS A 49 8.43 3.52 9.55
N ASN A 50 9.24 4.56 9.81
CA ASN A 50 10.29 4.98 8.88
C ASN A 50 11.36 3.90 8.72
N ALA A 51 11.73 3.19 9.78
CA ALA A 51 12.66 2.06 9.70
C ALA A 51 12.13 0.95 8.78
N ILE A 52 10.83 0.62 8.88
CA ILE A 52 10.18 -0.36 8.00
C ILE A 52 10.16 0.14 6.54
N CYS A 53 9.79 1.41 6.33
CA CYS A 53 9.77 1.99 4.99
C CYS A 53 11.17 1.96 4.34
N LYS A 54 12.21 2.32 5.10
CA LYS A 54 13.61 2.21 4.64
C LYS A 54 14.03 0.79 4.32
N ALA A 55 13.62 -0.18 5.13
CA ALA A 55 13.93 -1.59 4.88
C ALA A 55 13.25 -2.11 3.60
N VAL A 56 12.05 -1.63 3.27
CA VAL A 56 11.28 -2.08 2.10
C VAL A 56 11.64 -1.26 0.85
N HIS A 57 11.73 0.06 0.94
CA HIS A 57 11.86 0.97 -0.21
C HIS A 57 13.24 1.63 -0.35
N GLY A 58 14.11 1.53 0.67
CA GLY A 58 15.40 2.22 0.70
C GLY A 58 15.33 3.69 1.12
N HIS A 59 14.14 4.23 1.37
CA HIS A 59 13.91 5.61 1.83
C HIS A 59 12.71 5.67 2.79
N ASP A 60 12.56 6.76 3.52
CA ASP A 60 11.36 7.00 4.33
C ASP A 60 10.37 7.94 3.64
N ARG A 61 9.16 7.97 4.18
CA ARG A 61 8.07 8.86 3.76
C ARG A 61 7.54 9.66 4.97
N ASN A 62 8.47 10.18 5.76
CA ASN A 62 8.20 10.82 7.04
C ASN A 62 7.16 11.96 6.97
N GLY A 63 7.20 12.78 5.93
CA GLY A 63 6.25 13.89 5.74
C GLY A 63 4.81 13.38 5.62
N GLU A 64 4.56 12.46 4.68
CA GLU A 64 3.24 11.87 4.46
C GLU A 64 2.73 11.12 5.70
N LEU A 65 3.60 10.38 6.38
CA LEU A 65 3.24 9.67 7.61
C LEU A 65 2.80 10.63 8.72
N ARG A 66 3.55 11.72 8.94
CA ARG A 66 3.19 12.75 9.94
C ARG A 66 1.84 13.40 9.64
N ASP A 67 1.59 13.74 8.40
CA ASP A 67 0.33 14.35 7.99
C ASP A 67 -0.84 13.38 8.19
N SER A 68 -0.65 12.11 7.85
CA SER A 68 -1.67 11.07 8.06
C SER A 68 -1.94 10.77 9.53
N ILE A 69 -0.92 10.86 10.40
CA ILE A 69 -1.09 10.76 11.86
C ILE A 69 -1.92 11.93 12.38
N LYS A 70 -1.61 13.17 11.97
CA LYS A 70 -2.38 14.36 12.35
C LYS A 70 -3.85 14.29 11.91
N GLN A 71 -4.10 13.69 10.74
CA GLN A 71 -5.44 13.47 10.21
C GLN A 71 -6.17 12.29 10.86
N GLY A 72 -5.48 11.47 11.65
CA GLY A 72 -6.04 10.26 12.27
C GLY A 72 -6.29 9.11 11.30
N SER A 73 -5.76 9.17 10.09
CA SER A 73 -5.93 8.12 9.06
C SER A 73 -4.87 7.02 9.12
N ALA A 74 -3.70 7.32 9.71
CA ALA A 74 -2.60 6.38 9.80
C ALA A 74 -2.87 5.27 10.82
N LYS A 75 -2.49 4.04 10.46
CA LYS A 75 -2.55 2.88 11.35
C LYS A 75 -1.24 2.12 11.32
N VAL A 76 -0.93 1.43 12.40
CA VAL A 76 0.19 0.48 12.49
C VAL A 76 -0.35 -0.91 12.72
N VAL A 77 0.35 -1.89 12.16
CA VAL A 77 0.14 -3.31 12.45
C VAL A 77 1.28 -3.82 13.32
N LEU A 78 0.94 -4.64 14.31
CA LEU A 78 1.86 -5.25 15.25
C LEU A 78 1.83 -6.77 15.11
N HIS A 79 3.01 -7.38 15.24
CA HIS A 79 3.17 -8.79 15.51
C HIS A 79 3.75 -8.94 16.93
N GLY A 80 2.93 -9.41 17.86
CA GLY A 80 3.21 -9.27 19.28
C GLY A 80 3.27 -7.80 19.68
N TYR A 81 4.42 -7.37 20.19
CA TYR A 81 4.65 -5.97 20.60
C TYR A 81 5.41 -5.13 19.56
N LYS A 82 5.85 -5.76 18.46
CA LYS A 82 6.67 -5.11 17.46
C LYS A 82 5.82 -4.59 16.31
N ILE A 83 5.98 -3.34 15.92
CA ILE A 83 5.41 -2.80 14.69
C ILE A 83 6.10 -3.48 13.50
N THR A 84 5.31 -4.04 12.59
CA THR A 84 5.77 -4.76 11.40
C THR A 84 5.25 -4.16 10.09
N GLY A 85 4.43 -3.13 10.17
CA GLY A 85 3.94 -2.40 9.02
C GLY A 85 3.06 -1.22 9.43
N TYR A 86 2.74 -0.39 8.44
CA TYR A 86 1.84 0.76 8.63
C TYR A 86 1.12 1.12 7.35
N THR A 87 0.07 1.91 7.49
CA THR A 87 -0.62 2.58 6.39
C THR A 87 -0.83 4.05 6.70
N CYS A 88 -0.72 4.91 5.69
CA CYS A 88 -1.13 6.31 5.78
C CYS A 88 -2.64 6.49 5.57
N GLY A 89 -3.30 5.44 5.09
CA GLY A 89 -4.73 5.35 4.82
C GLY A 89 -5.00 4.24 3.82
N LEU A 90 -6.21 3.70 3.81
CA LEU A 90 -6.63 2.65 2.89
C LEU A 90 -7.41 3.24 1.72
N THR A 91 -6.70 4.04 0.92
CA THR A 91 -7.25 4.77 -0.22
C THR A 91 -6.32 4.68 -1.43
N TYR A 92 -6.83 5.12 -2.58
CA TYR A 92 -6.08 5.26 -3.83
C TYR A 92 -4.86 6.20 -3.71
N PHE A 93 -4.90 7.14 -2.76
CA PHE A 93 -3.91 8.21 -2.61
C PHE A 93 -2.87 7.96 -1.51
N ASN A 94 -3.02 6.89 -0.74
CA ASN A 94 -2.16 6.61 0.40
C ASN A 94 -1.36 5.32 0.19
N HIS A 95 -0.15 5.30 0.72
CA HIS A 95 0.68 4.09 0.69
C HIS A 95 0.54 3.27 1.97
N SER A 96 0.90 2.00 1.85
CA SER A 96 1.07 1.09 2.98
C SER A 96 2.32 0.24 2.80
N VAL A 97 2.98 -0.10 3.88
CA VAL A 97 4.19 -0.91 3.89
C VAL A 97 4.10 -1.96 4.98
N GLY A 98 4.53 -3.17 4.69
CA GLY A 98 4.63 -4.26 5.65
C GLY A 98 5.84 -5.14 5.38
N LEU A 99 6.37 -5.76 6.43
CA LEU A 99 7.44 -6.73 6.28
C LEU A 99 6.95 -8.00 5.57
N THR A 100 5.66 -8.32 5.71
CA THR A 100 5.03 -9.50 5.13
C THR A 100 3.64 -9.18 4.55
N ASN A 101 3.11 -10.10 3.74
CA ASN A 101 1.73 -9.99 3.25
C ASN A 101 0.69 -10.05 4.38
N ASP A 102 0.97 -10.73 5.48
CA ASP A 102 0.03 -10.79 6.60
C ASP A 102 -0.10 -9.45 7.32
N ASP A 103 0.96 -8.64 7.31
CA ASP A 103 0.89 -7.27 7.80
C ASP A 103 -0.06 -6.42 6.93
N LEU A 104 0.07 -6.52 5.60
CA LEU A 104 -0.84 -5.81 4.69
C LEU A 104 -2.28 -6.33 4.76
N LYS A 105 -2.49 -7.64 4.86
CA LYS A 105 -3.83 -8.20 5.04
C LYS A 105 -4.50 -7.66 6.31
N ALA A 106 -3.76 -7.60 7.42
CA ALA A 106 -4.27 -7.05 8.68
C ALA A 106 -4.63 -5.55 8.54
N LEU A 107 -3.77 -4.76 7.89
CA LEU A 107 -4.05 -3.35 7.60
C LEU A 107 -5.29 -3.20 6.72
N ILE A 108 -5.39 -3.94 5.60
CA ILE A 108 -6.54 -3.92 4.69
C ILE A 108 -7.82 -4.30 5.43
N SER A 109 -7.78 -5.32 6.29
CA SER A 109 -8.92 -5.79 7.09
C SER A 109 -9.33 -4.81 8.20
N SER A 110 -8.50 -3.83 8.51
CA SER A 110 -8.81 -2.80 9.51
C SER A 110 -9.63 -1.63 8.96
N ALA A 111 -9.98 -1.66 7.67
CA ALA A 111 -10.81 -0.62 7.06
C ALA A 111 -12.21 -0.59 7.67
N THR A 112 -12.73 0.61 7.87
CA THR A 112 -14.09 0.87 8.34
C THR A 112 -14.86 1.61 7.25
N GLY A 113 -16.19 1.46 7.25
CA GLY A 113 -17.05 2.08 6.23
C GLY A 113 -17.55 1.07 5.21
N ASP A 114 -18.17 1.56 4.13
CA ASP A 114 -18.80 0.71 3.12
C ASP A 114 -17.86 0.30 1.98
N TYR A 115 -16.84 1.11 1.70
CA TYR A 115 -15.88 0.93 0.62
C TYR A 115 -14.49 1.48 1.01
N TYR A 116 -13.45 1.02 0.31
CA TYR A 116 -12.14 1.65 0.39
C TYR A 116 -12.15 3.05 -0.25
N GLY A 117 -11.31 3.95 0.26
CA GLY A 117 -11.34 5.35 -0.16
C GLY A 117 -11.00 5.58 -1.63
N GLY A 118 -11.73 6.48 -2.27
CA GLY A 118 -11.58 6.81 -3.69
C GLY A 118 -11.92 5.62 -4.61
N PRO A 119 -11.17 5.42 -5.72
CA PRO A 119 -11.36 4.28 -6.62
C PRO A 119 -11.05 2.91 -5.99
N GLY A 120 -10.46 2.87 -4.79
CA GLY A 120 -10.08 1.66 -4.10
C GLY A 120 -8.66 1.69 -3.59
N ILE A 121 -8.08 0.52 -3.32
CA ILE A 121 -6.67 0.37 -2.90
C ILE A 121 -5.83 -0.16 -4.06
N LEU A 122 -4.54 0.17 -4.06
CA LEU A 122 -3.60 -0.24 -5.09
C LEU A 122 -2.78 -1.44 -4.63
N ILE A 123 -2.86 -2.52 -5.39
CA ILE A 123 -2.13 -3.77 -5.11
C ILE A 123 -1.16 -4.07 -6.25
N PRO A 124 0.14 -4.24 -5.99
CA PRO A 124 1.08 -4.74 -6.99
C PRO A 124 0.61 -6.10 -7.52
N THR A 125 0.29 -6.18 -8.82
CA THR A 125 -0.32 -7.39 -9.39
C THR A 125 0.61 -8.59 -9.32
N ARG A 126 1.93 -8.36 -9.36
CA ARG A 126 2.93 -9.42 -9.20
C ARG A 126 3.04 -9.96 -7.76
N ASN A 127 2.51 -9.24 -6.75
CA ASN A 127 2.29 -9.83 -5.43
C ASN A 127 1.06 -10.74 -5.48
N THR A 128 1.23 -11.87 -6.16
CA THR A 128 0.16 -12.80 -6.52
C THR A 128 -0.59 -13.33 -5.30
N GLN A 129 0.09 -13.50 -4.19
CA GLN A 129 -0.52 -13.95 -2.94
C GLN A 129 -1.52 -12.93 -2.40
N LEU A 130 -1.12 -11.67 -2.28
CA LEU A 130 -1.99 -10.59 -1.78
C LEU A 130 -3.12 -10.31 -2.77
N PHE A 131 -2.81 -10.26 -4.07
CA PHE A 131 -3.80 -10.02 -5.12
C PHE A 131 -4.91 -11.10 -5.12
N ARG A 132 -4.54 -12.40 -5.08
CA ARG A 132 -5.51 -13.50 -4.99
C ARG A 132 -6.31 -13.46 -3.70
N TRP A 133 -5.68 -13.13 -2.58
CA TRP A 133 -6.38 -12.98 -1.32
C TRP A 133 -7.44 -11.86 -1.39
N CYS A 134 -7.15 -10.73 -1.99
CA CYS A 134 -8.12 -9.66 -2.23
C CYS A 134 -9.31 -10.16 -3.07
N LEU A 135 -9.04 -10.86 -4.19
CA LEU A 135 -10.10 -11.43 -5.04
C LEU A 135 -10.98 -12.45 -4.30
N ASN A 136 -10.36 -13.36 -3.54
CA ASN A 136 -11.06 -14.39 -2.77
C ASN A 136 -11.92 -13.81 -1.65
N ASN A 137 -11.59 -12.62 -1.18
CA ASN A 137 -12.35 -11.87 -0.16
C ASN A 137 -13.31 -10.83 -0.75
N GLY A 138 -13.65 -10.96 -2.03
CA GLY A 138 -14.73 -10.21 -2.68
C GLY A 138 -14.34 -8.85 -3.26
N LEU A 139 -13.06 -8.47 -3.24
CA LEU A 139 -12.63 -7.29 -3.97
C LEU A 139 -12.60 -7.58 -5.48
N ARG A 140 -12.90 -6.57 -6.27
CA ARG A 140 -12.89 -6.63 -7.73
C ARG A 140 -11.79 -5.75 -8.30
N LEU A 141 -11.13 -6.22 -9.34
CA LEU A 141 -10.23 -5.40 -10.15
C LEU A 141 -11.09 -4.39 -10.94
N VAL A 142 -10.92 -3.11 -10.64
CA VAL A 142 -11.67 -2.03 -11.33
C VAL A 142 -10.83 -1.30 -12.36
N GLN A 143 -9.50 -1.29 -12.17
CA GLN A 143 -8.59 -0.67 -13.12
C GLN A 143 -7.20 -1.31 -13.04
N GLN A 144 -6.55 -1.45 -14.19
CA GLN A 144 -5.15 -1.86 -14.29
C GLN A 144 -4.28 -0.63 -14.55
N LEU A 145 -3.22 -0.48 -13.78
CA LEU A 145 -2.23 0.59 -13.92
C LEU A 145 -0.85 -0.01 -14.22
N ILE A 146 0.04 0.82 -14.71
CA ILE A 146 1.46 0.50 -14.90
C ILE A 146 2.29 1.48 -14.07
N LEU A 147 3.06 0.97 -13.12
CA LEU A 147 4.07 1.76 -12.42
C LEU A 147 5.24 2.02 -13.39
N MET A 148 5.58 3.27 -13.52
CA MET A 148 6.70 3.72 -14.35
C MET A 148 7.55 4.71 -13.57
N THR A 149 8.86 4.64 -13.74
CA THR A 149 9.81 5.55 -13.11
C THR A 149 10.84 6.04 -14.12
N ILE A 150 11.46 7.16 -13.82
CA ILE A 150 12.64 7.66 -14.53
C ILE A 150 13.80 7.75 -13.53
N GLY A 151 14.99 7.32 -13.94
CA GLY A 151 16.17 7.32 -13.09
C GLY A 151 16.20 6.15 -12.09
N LEU A 152 16.78 6.40 -10.91
CA LEU A 152 16.96 5.36 -9.90
C LEU A 152 15.63 4.82 -9.39
N TYR A 153 15.50 3.52 -9.37
CA TYR A 153 14.38 2.79 -8.78
C TYR A 153 14.89 1.71 -7.82
N ASN A 154 14.50 1.82 -6.57
CA ASN A 154 14.74 0.76 -5.59
C ASN A 154 13.58 -0.22 -5.63
N GLU A 155 13.84 -1.45 -6.07
CA GLU A 155 12.82 -2.49 -6.05
C GLU A 155 12.44 -2.82 -4.60
N PRO A 156 11.14 -2.80 -4.26
CA PRO A 156 10.72 -3.03 -2.87
C PRO A 156 11.11 -4.41 -2.37
N ALA A 157 11.76 -4.47 -1.20
CA ALA A 157 12.24 -5.70 -0.55
C ALA A 157 11.24 -6.30 0.45
N GLY A 158 9.97 -5.89 0.40
CA GLY A 158 8.89 -6.35 1.29
C GLY A 158 7.53 -6.18 0.62
N SER A 159 6.48 -6.28 1.44
CA SER A 159 5.11 -6.09 0.96
C SER A 159 4.71 -4.63 1.02
N TYR A 160 4.06 -4.12 -0.01
CA TYR A 160 3.64 -2.73 -0.07
C TYR A 160 2.37 -2.54 -0.91
N MET A 161 1.70 -1.44 -0.68
CA MET A 161 0.64 -0.90 -1.51
C MET A 161 1.05 0.52 -1.90
N PRO A 162 1.29 0.81 -3.18
CA PRO A 162 1.68 2.15 -3.60
C PRO A 162 0.52 3.14 -3.50
N SER A 163 0.81 4.42 -3.48
CA SER A 163 -0.17 5.45 -3.81
C SER A 163 -0.13 5.77 -5.30
N ILE A 164 -1.18 6.38 -5.82
CA ILE A 164 -1.14 6.91 -7.21
C ILE A 164 -0.14 8.05 -7.36
N LEU A 165 0.22 8.68 -6.26
CA LEU A 165 1.16 9.81 -6.21
C LEU A 165 2.62 9.38 -5.98
N TYR A 166 2.87 8.10 -5.95
CA TYR A 166 4.10 7.37 -5.60
C TYR A 166 5.36 8.21 -5.48
#